data_f462d9d06893735db1110860bf3cd25b
#
_entry.id   f462d9d06893735db1110860bf3cd25b
#
_cell.length_a   1.000
_cell.length_b   1.000
_cell.length_c   1.000
_cell.angle_alpha   90.00
_cell.angle_beta   90.00
_cell.angle_gamma   90.00
#
_symmetry.space_group_name_H-M   'P 1'
#
loop_
_entity.id
_entity.type
_entity.pdbx_description
1 polymer ?
#
loop_
_entity_poly.entity_id
_entity_poly.type
_entity_poly.pdbx_seq_one_letter_code
_entity_poly.pdbx_strand_id
1 'polypeptide(L)'
;MLFSAGLVPSYIVTTQLLQLGDTIGALIIPMLLSPFNIILMRTFFKRTIPEAILESARIDGASETRIFFQICLPLSLPGIATISLFTALGFWNDWFNALLYIKSDNLYPLQYLLMQIQNNMDYIAKNVGVSGQL
;
A
#
# COMPACT_ATOMS: atom_id res chain seq x y z
N MET A 1 -7.25 15.84 -7.15
CA MET A 1 -8.17 15.78 -6.01
C MET A 1 -7.95 14.47 -5.27
N LEU A 2 -7.78 14.52 -3.96
CA LEU A 2 -7.70 13.34 -3.11
C LEU A 2 -9.11 13.06 -2.61
N PHE A 3 -9.87 12.29 -3.37
CA PHE A 3 -11.21 11.86 -2.97
C PHE A 3 -11.14 10.46 -2.36
N SER A 4 -11.71 10.28 -1.19
CA SER A 4 -11.90 8.97 -0.56
C SER A 4 -13.40 8.74 -0.40
N ALA A 5 -13.92 7.68 -1.01
CA ALA A 5 -15.32 7.32 -0.92
C ALA A 5 -15.73 6.77 0.46
N GLY A 6 -14.74 6.50 1.32
CA GLY A 6 -14.97 5.89 2.63
C GLY A 6 -14.96 4.36 2.60
N LEU A 7 -15.19 3.76 3.78
CA LEU A 7 -15.05 2.32 3.99
C LEU A 7 -16.13 1.50 3.27
N VAL A 8 -17.39 1.91 3.38
CA VAL A 8 -18.52 1.12 2.84
C VAL A 8 -18.48 1.02 1.31
N PRO A 9 -18.32 2.10 0.54
CA PRO A 9 -18.16 1.98 -0.91
C PRO A 9 -16.93 1.16 -1.31
N SER A 10 -15.79 1.32 -0.61
CA SER A 10 -14.60 0.53 -0.89
C SER A 10 -14.83 -0.96 -0.67
N TYR A 11 -15.55 -1.32 0.40
CA TYR A 11 -15.91 -2.70 0.69
C TYR A 11 -16.81 -3.30 -0.41
N ILE A 12 -17.85 -2.57 -0.83
CA ILE A 12 -18.78 -3.02 -1.89
C ILE A 12 -18.04 -3.22 -3.21
N VAL A 13 -17.18 -2.27 -3.60
CA VAL A 13 -16.39 -2.38 -4.83
C VAL A 13 -15.48 -3.59 -4.80
N THR A 14 -14.76 -3.81 -3.70
CA THR A 14 -13.79 -4.90 -3.60
C THR A 14 -14.48 -6.27 -3.54
N THR A 15 -15.57 -6.41 -2.78
CA THR A 15 -16.21 -7.70 -2.54
C THR A 15 -17.28 -8.06 -3.56
N GLN A 16 -18.08 -7.09 -4.01
CA GLN A 16 -19.22 -7.35 -4.89
C GLN A 16 -18.90 -7.07 -6.36
N LEU A 17 -18.25 -5.93 -6.65
CA LEU A 17 -17.98 -5.56 -8.03
C LEU A 17 -16.77 -6.33 -8.59
N LEU A 18 -15.66 -6.35 -7.85
CA LEU A 18 -14.42 -7.02 -8.25
C LEU A 18 -14.37 -8.49 -7.84
N GLN A 19 -15.28 -8.94 -6.98
CA GLN A 19 -15.37 -10.32 -6.46
C GLN A 19 -14.03 -10.84 -5.88
N LEU A 20 -13.28 -9.95 -5.25
CA LEU A 20 -11.97 -10.26 -4.68
C LEU A 20 -12.04 -10.71 -3.20
N GLY A 21 -13.23 -10.84 -2.63
CA GLY A 21 -13.40 -11.30 -1.24
C GLY A 21 -12.65 -12.62 -0.99
N ASP A 22 -11.97 -12.71 0.15
CA ASP A 22 -11.18 -13.88 0.57
C ASP A 22 -10.04 -14.26 -0.39
N THR A 23 -9.40 -13.27 -0.99
CA THR A 23 -8.23 -13.44 -1.85
C THR A 23 -7.10 -12.49 -1.47
N ILE A 24 -5.85 -12.85 -1.81
CA ILE A 24 -4.70 -11.96 -1.67
C ILE A 24 -4.90 -10.67 -2.48
N GLY A 25 -5.64 -10.74 -3.61
CA GLY A 25 -5.98 -9.59 -4.43
C GLY A 25 -6.74 -8.50 -3.66
N ALA A 26 -7.60 -8.88 -2.70
CA ALA A 26 -8.33 -7.93 -1.85
C ALA A 26 -7.41 -7.11 -0.94
N LEU A 27 -6.27 -7.66 -0.54
CA LEU A 27 -5.27 -6.95 0.27
C LEU A 27 -4.36 -6.04 -0.58
N ILE A 28 -4.03 -6.46 -1.80
CA ILE A 28 -3.04 -5.77 -2.63
C ILE A 28 -3.69 -4.65 -3.45
N ILE A 29 -4.80 -4.93 -4.16
CA ILE A 29 -5.35 -4.02 -5.17
C ILE A 29 -5.79 -2.66 -4.60
N PRO A 30 -6.48 -2.58 -3.45
CA PRO A 30 -6.87 -1.28 -2.89
C PRO A 30 -5.69 -0.38 -2.51
N MET A 31 -4.54 -0.98 -2.18
CA MET A 31 -3.34 -0.26 -1.75
C MET A 31 -2.34 0.02 -2.88
N LEU A 32 -2.53 -0.53 -4.08
CA LEU A 32 -1.62 -0.36 -5.22
C LEU A 32 -1.46 1.10 -5.63
N LEU A 33 -2.54 1.87 -5.58
CA LEU A 33 -2.55 3.26 -6.03
C LEU A 33 -2.76 4.19 -4.84
N SER A 34 -1.67 4.80 -4.39
CA SER A 34 -1.71 5.88 -3.42
C SER A 34 -1.54 7.22 -4.13
N PRO A 35 -2.55 8.11 -4.13
CA PRO A 35 -2.42 9.45 -4.69
C PRO A 35 -1.28 10.25 -4.08
N PHE A 36 -1.00 10.03 -2.80
CA PHE A 36 0.14 10.64 -2.11
C PHE A 36 1.48 10.20 -2.74
N ASN A 37 1.67 8.90 -2.95
CA ASN A 37 2.89 8.37 -3.57
C ASN A 37 3.08 8.86 -5.00
N ILE A 38 1.98 9.00 -5.76
CA ILE A 38 2.01 9.54 -7.12
C ILE A 38 2.47 11.00 -7.13
N ILE A 39 1.94 11.84 -6.24
CA ILE A 39 2.33 13.25 -6.12
C ILE A 39 3.79 13.37 -5.67
N LEU A 40 4.19 12.56 -4.69
CA LEU A 40 5.55 12.51 -4.19
C LEU A 40 6.53 12.18 -5.32
N MET A 41 6.25 11.10 -6.07
CA MET A 41 7.10 10.67 -7.17
C MET A 41 7.16 11.69 -8.31
N ARG A 42 6.02 12.27 -8.66
CA ARG A 42 5.98 13.36 -9.65
C ARG A 42 6.84 14.55 -9.23
N THR A 43 6.78 14.93 -7.95
CA THR A 43 7.57 16.05 -7.43
C THR A 43 9.06 15.70 -7.42
N PHE A 44 9.40 14.47 -7.07
CA PHE A 44 10.75 13.96 -7.11
C PHE A 44 11.33 14.00 -8.53
N PHE A 45 10.61 13.50 -9.53
CA PHE A 45 11.02 13.55 -10.94
C PHE A 45 11.30 14.99 -11.40
N LYS A 46 10.38 15.91 -11.12
CA LYS A 46 10.54 17.32 -11.53
C LYS A 46 11.74 18.02 -10.90
N ARG A 47 12.16 17.58 -9.70
CA ARG A 47 13.30 18.21 -9.00
C ARG A 47 14.63 17.54 -9.33
N THR A 48 14.63 16.24 -9.58
CA THR A 48 15.85 15.45 -9.73
C THR A 48 16.30 15.33 -11.18
N ILE A 49 15.38 15.39 -12.14
CA ILE A 49 15.70 15.24 -13.57
C ILE A 49 15.62 16.62 -14.25
N PRO A 50 16.77 17.22 -14.60
CA PRO A 50 16.81 18.48 -15.35
C PRO A 50 16.21 18.28 -16.74
N GLU A 51 15.39 19.23 -17.16
CA GLU A 51 14.73 19.19 -18.47
C GLU A 51 15.75 19.20 -19.64
N ALA A 52 16.89 19.88 -19.45
CA ALA A 52 17.96 19.89 -20.41
C ALA A 52 18.53 18.51 -20.79
N ILE A 53 18.54 17.56 -19.85
CA ILE A 53 18.96 16.17 -20.12
C ILE A 53 17.94 15.46 -21.00
N LEU A 54 16.64 15.69 -20.77
CA LEU A 54 15.58 15.11 -21.58
C LEU A 54 15.55 15.69 -22.99
N GLU A 55 15.77 16.99 -23.11
CA GLU A 55 15.84 17.68 -24.41
C GLU A 55 17.05 17.22 -25.23
N SER A 56 18.23 17.12 -24.63
CA SER A 56 19.41 16.62 -25.34
C SER A 56 19.21 15.20 -25.84
N ALA A 57 18.63 14.31 -25.02
CA ALA A 57 18.34 12.95 -25.43
C ALA A 57 17.31 12.87 -26.60
N ARG A 58 16.34 13.79 -26.65
CA ARG A 58 15.41 13.91 -27.77
C ARG A 58 16.09 14.39 -29.04
N ILE A 59 17.01 15.35 -28.94
CA ILE A 59 17.80 15.83 -30.07
C ILE A 59 18.68 14.68 -30.63
N ASP A 60 19.21 13.83 -29.76
CA ASP A 60 19.96 12.62 -30.13
C ASP A 60 19.09 11.52 -30.73
N GLY A 61 17.77 11.74 -30.92
CA GLY A 61 16.85 10.81 -31.52
C GLY A 61 16.38 9.67 -30.61
N ALA A 62 16.56 9.78 -29.30
CA ALA A 62 16.07 8.77 -28.35
C ALA A 62 14.54 8.81 -28.27
N SER A 63 13.90 7.63 -28.32
CA SER A 63 12.46 7.50 -28.09
C SER A 63 12.10 7.76 -26.62
N GLU A 64 10.87 8.20 -26.33
CA GLU A 64 10.38 8.46 -24.97
C GLU A 64 10.53 7.23 -24.04
N THR A 65 10.32 6.03 -24.56
CA THR A 65 10.54 4.79 -23.82
C THR A 65 12.00 4.58 -23.46
N ARG A 66 12.92 4.90 -24.37
CA ARG A 66 14.37 4.82 -24.10
C ARG A 66 14.79 5.83 -23.06
N ILE A 67 14.31 7.06 -23.15
CA ILE A 67 14.54 8.12 -22.17
C ILE A 67 14.06 7.68 -20.81
N PHE A 68 12.87 7.11 -20.72
CA PHE A 68 12.30 6.63 -19.45
C PHE A 68 13.17 5.55 -18.80
N PHE A 69 13.50 4.48 -19.52
CA PHE A 69 14.23 3.35 -18.94
C PHE A 69 15.72 3.61 -18.73
N GLN A 70 16.37 4.40 -19.58
CA GLN A 70 17.81 4.63 -19.52
C GLN A 70 18.22 5.88 -18.75
N ILE A 71 17.34 6.87 -18.62
CA ILE A 71 17.64 8.12 -17.93
C ILE A 71 16.75 8.32 -16.70
N CYS A 72 15.42 8.35 -16.88
CA CYS A 72 14.52 8.69 -15.79
C CYS A 72 14.52 7.63 -14.69
N LEU A 73 14.43 6.36 -15.02
CA LEU A 73 14.34 5.28 -14.07
C LEU A 73 15.62 5.16 -13.20
N PRO A 74 16.84 5.14 -13.74
CA PRO A 74 18.05 5.12 -12.92
C PRO A 74 18.23 6.33 -12.01
N LEU A 75 17.93 7.52 -12.52
CA LEU A 75 18.01 8.75 -11.72
C LEU A 75 16.96 8.81 -10.60
N SER A 76 15.87 8.07 -10.74
CA SER A 76 14.79 8.04 -9.75
C SER A 76 14.91 6.89 -8.73
N LEU A 77 15.96 6.08 -8.77
CA LEU A 77 16.16 4.97 -7.83
C LEU A 77 16.01 5.37 -6.36
N PRO A 78 16.55 6.51 -5.87
CA PRO A 78 16.35 6.90 -4.47
C PRO A 78 14.89 7.18 -4.12
N GLY A 79 14.13 7.80 -5.04
CA GLY A 79 12.70 8.04 -4.88
C GLY A 79 11.90 6.74 -4.88
N ILE A 80 12.22 5.82 -5.79
CA ILE A 80 11.59 4.50 -5.87
C ILE A 80 11.87 3.70 -4.59
N ALA A 81 13.11 3.69 -4.10
CA ALA A 81 13.48 3.00 -2.87
C ALA A 81 12.69 3.53 -1.67
N THR A 82 12.53 4.85 -1.56
CA THR A 82 11.76 5.47 -0.48
C THR A 82 10.28 5.07 -0.52
N ILE A 83 9.64 5.14 -1.70
CA ILE A 83 8.25 4.75 -1.86
C ILE A 83 8.06 3.26 -1.63
N SER A 84 8.98 2.43 -2.11
CA SER A 84 8.94 0.99 -1.89
C SER A 84 9.01 0.64 -0.40
N LEU A 85 9.87 1.34 0.36
CA LEU A 85 9.96 1.16 1.80
C LEU A 85 8.64 1.53 2.50
N PHE A 86 8.08 2.70 2.19
CA PHE A 86 6.81 3.12 2.79
C PHE A 86 5.65 2.17 2.44
N THR A 87 5.61 1.72 1.21
CA THR A 87 4.60 0.75 0.76
C THR A 87 4.78 -0.59 1.46
N ALA A 88 6.00 -1.09 1.57
CA ALA A 88 6.29 -2.33 2.29
C ALA A 88 5.89 -2.26 3.76
N LEU A 89 6.20 -1.16 4.46
CA LEU A 89 5.77 -0.93 5.83
C LEU A 89 4.24 -0.80 5.94
N GLY A 90 3.59 -0.18 4.96
CA GLY A 90 2.13 -0.10 4.89
C GLY A 90 1.49 -1.48 4.81
N PHE A 91 1.94 -2.33 3.90
CA PHE A 91 1.47 -3.72 3.79
C PHE A 91 1.81 -4.56 5.03
N TRP A 92 2.98 -4.38 5.61
CA TRP A 92 3.37 -5.08 6.83
C TRP A 92 2.43 -4.79 8.00
N ASN A 93 2.00 -3.54 8.15
CA ASN A 93 1.14 -3.11 9.25
C ASN A 93 -0.36 -3.24 8.95
N ASP A 94 -0.74 -3.76 7.79
CA ASP A 94 -2.14 -3.81 7.36
C ASP A 94 -2.88 -5.02 7.96
N TRP A 95 -3.39 -4.85 9.16
CA TRP A 95 -4.30 -5.80 9.80
C TRP A 95 -5.78 -5.51 9.47
N PHE A 96 -6.10 -4.24 9.16
CA PHE A 96 -7.48 -3.80 9.02
C PHE A 96 -8.14 -4.30 7.74
N ASN A 97 -7.43 -4.26 6.60
CA ASN A 97 -7.95 -4.83 5.36
C ASN A 97 -8.07 -6.36 5.45
N ALA A 98 -7.17 -7.02 6.18
CA ALA A 98 -7.30 -8.44 6.45
C ALA A 98 -8.56 -8.77 7.24
N LEU A 99 -8.88 -7.98 8.28
CA LEU A 99 -10.12 -8.10 9.06
C LEU A 99 -11.37 -7.96 8.19
N LEU A 100 -11.35 -7.04 7.21
CA LEU A 100 -12.50 -6.75 6.36
C LEU A 100 -12.72 -7.76 5.24
N TYR A 101 -11.64 -8.22 4.60
CA TYR A 101 -11.72 -8.93 3.33
C TYR A 101 -11.38 -10.41 3.40
N ILE A 102 -10.62 -10.86 4.41
CA ILE A 102 -10.13 -12.25 4.50
C ILE A 102 -10.94 -13.02 5.52
N LYS A 103 -11.35 -14.22 5.12
CA LYS A 103 -12.08 -15.18 5.97
C LYS A 103 -11.29 -16.46 6.19
N SER A 104 -10.42 -16.84 5.27
CA SER A 104 -9.63 -18.06 5.31
C SER A 104 -8.39 -17.90 6.17
N ASP A 105 -8.22 -18.75 7.17
CA ASP A 105 -7.12 -18.68 8.15
C ASP A 105 -5.73 -18.76 7.52
N ASN A 106 -5.59 -19.44 6.38
CA ASN A 106 -4.32 -19.59 5.65
C ASN A 106 -3.87 -18.32 4.91
N LEU A 107 -4.73 -17.30 4.81
CA LEU A 107 -4.43 -16.03 4.14
C LEU A 107 -4.21 -14.88 5.13
N TYR A 108 -4.24 -15.13 6.43
CA TYR A 108 -4.06 -14.09 7.43
C TYR A 108 -2.63 -13.56 7.47
N PRO A 109 -2.43 -12.24 7.31
CA PRO A 109 -1.14 -11.61 7.54
C PRO A 109 -0.72 -11.75 9.01
N LEU A 110 0.60 -11.79 9.24
CA LEU A 110 1.16 -11.92 10.59
C LEU A 110 0.63 -10.83 11.55
N GLN A 111 0.51 -9.61 11.07
CA GLN A 111 0.05 -8.48 11.90
C GLN A 111 -1.42 -8.65 12.35
N TYR A 112 -2.25 -9.26 11.51
CA TYR A 112 -3.62 -9.59 11.90
C TYR A 112 -3.68 -10.66 12.99
N LEU A 113 -2.84 -11.71 12.87
CA LEU A 113 -2.73 -12.75 13.90
C LEU A 113 -2.24 -12.18 15.24
N LEU A 114 -1.25 -11.30 15.20
CA LEU A 114 -0.74 -10.64 16.41
C LEU A 114 -1.83 -9.80 17.08
N MET A 115 -2.62 -9.07 16.30
CA MET A 115 -3.75 -8.29 16.82
C MET A 115 -4.81 -9.19 17.45
N GLN A 116 -5.15 -10.33 16.85
CA GLN A 116 -6.08 -11.31 17.44
C GLN A 116 -5.56 -11.86 18.78
N ILE A 117 -4.28 -12.23 18.83
CA ILE A 117 -3.66 -12.74 20.06
C ILE A 117 -3.73 -11.66 21.17
N GLN A 118 -3.38 -10.42 20.85
CA GLN A 118 -3.44 -9.31 21.80
C GLN A 118 -4.86 -9.09 22.32
N ASN A 119 -5.86 -9.05 21.46
CA ASN A 119 -7.25 -8.91 21.87
C ASN A 119 -7.73 -10.06 22.77
N ASN A 120 -7.32 -11.28 22.47
CA ASN A 120 -7.64 -12.45 23.30
C ASN A 120 -6.97 -12.36 24.68
N MET A 121 -5.72 -11.92 24.75
CA MET A 121 -5.01 -11.72 26.02
C MET A 121 -5.66 -10.63 26.85
N ASP A 122 -6.04 -9.50 26.24
CA ASP A 122 -6.73 -8.40 26.92
C ASP A 122 -8.10 -8.85 27.46
N TYR A 123 -8.82 -9.66 26.68
CA TYR A 123 -10.09 -10.23 27.11
C TYR A 123 -9.93 -11.15 28.33
N ILE A 124 -8.94 -12.05 28.32
CA ILE A 124 -8.64 -12.94 29.44
C ILE A 124 -8.22 -12.12 30.67
N ALA A 125 -7.32 -11.16 30.52
CA ALA A 125 -6.85 -10.33 31.63
C ALA A 125 -7.98 -9.57 32.31
N LYS A 126 -8.92 -9.03 31.53
CA LYS A 126 -10.11 -8.33 32.08
C LYS A 126 -11.05 -9.27 32.84
N ASN A 127 -11.29 -10.49 32.29
CA ASN A 127 -12.22 -11.44 32.90
C ASN A 127 -11.63 -12.16 34.14
N VAL A 128 -10.32 -12.42 34.14
CA VAL A 128 -9.64 -12.98 35.32
C VAL A 128 -9.60 -11.97 36.46
N GLY A 129 -9.46 -10.68 36.16
CA GLY A 129 -9.53 -9.62 37.16
C GLY A 129 -10.90 -9.47 37.84
N VAL A 130 -11.98 -9.81 37.12
CA VAL A 130 -13.35 -9.78 37.67
C VAL A 130 -13.64 -11.01 38.53
N SER A 131 -13.16 -12.20 38.16
CA SER A 131 -13.36 -13.44 38.94
C SER A 131 -12.52 -13.50 40.24
N GLY A 132 -11.53 -12.65 40.41
CA GLY A 132 -10.75 -12.52 41.66
C GLY A 132 -11.35 -11.54 42.69
N GLN A 133 -12.47 -10.90 42.39
CA GLN A 133 -13.18 -9.98 43.29
C GLN A 133 -14.50 -10.52 43.88
N LEU A 134 -14.83 -11.78 43.57
CA LEU A 134 -15.94 -12.56 44.19
C LEU A 134 -15.40 -13.57 45.19
#